data_8d49fddeb5476c5aa8db399109a03b33
#
_entry.id   8d49fddeb5476c5aa8db399109a03b33
#
_cell.length_a   1.000
_cell.length_b   1.000
_cell.length_c   1.000
_cell.angle_alpha   90.00
_cell.angle_beta   90.00
_cell.angle_gamma   90.00
#
_symmetry.space_group_name_H-M   'P 1'
#
loop_
_entity.id
_entity.type
_entity.pdbx_description
1 polymer ?
#
loop_
_entity_poly.entity_id
_entity_poly.type
_entity_poly.pdbx_seq_one_letter_code
_entity_poly.pdbx_strand_id
1 'polypeptide(L)'
;MATSPDKINMEYYIGNKKENFAPINVYDDGEFTYFKMKRSFKDMPVVFMQEVDGNFTEVPVDVNDVTNGNNILKVRKVSKKIRFTVGKKTINIINQNYGR
;
A
#
# COMPACT_ATOMS: atom_id res chain seq x y z
N MET A 1 -17.01 2.94 -13.42
CA MET A 1 -17.94 2.07 -12.68
C MET A 1 -17.60 2.11 -11.19
N ALA A 2 -18.61 2.23 -10.36
CA ALA A 2 -18.38 2.27 -8.93
C ALA A 2 -18.02 0.88 -8.39
N THR A 3 -17.02 0.83 -7.50
CA THR A 3 -16.63 -0.40 -6.84
C THR A 3 -17.57 -0.65 -5.68
N SER A 4 -18.16 -1.84 -5.62
CA SER A 4 -19.03 -2.19 -4.50
C SER A 4 -18.20 -2.69 -3.33
N PRO A 5 -18.71 -2.55 -2.09
CA PRO A 5 -17.97 -2.95 -0.89
C PRO A 5 -17.53 -4.42 -0.89
N ASP A 6 -18.31 -5.31 -1.51
CA ASP A 6 -17.99 -6.72 -1.57
C ASP A 6 -16.85 -7.04 -2.53
N LYS A 7 -16.35 -6.04 -3.25
CA LYS A 7 -15.19 -6.19 -4.15
C LYS A 7 -13.91 -5.66 -3.55
N ILE A 8 -13.92 -5.32 -2.28
CA ILE A 8 -12.71 -4.91 -1.58
C ILE A 8 -11.85 -6.14 -1.32
N ASN A 9 -10.61 -6.08 -1.77
CA ASN A 9 -9.63 -7.13 -1.50
C ASN A 9 -8.82 -6.75 -0.28
N MET A 10 -8.81 -7.60 0.73
CA MET A 10 -8.06 -7.38 1.97
C MET A 10 -6.98 -8.44 2.18
N GLU A 11 -6.71 -9.27 1.18
CA GLU A 11 -5.78 -10.40 1.33
C GLU A 11 -4.36 -9.97 1.01
N TYR A 12 -3.79 -9.19 1.92
CA TYR A 12 -2.42 -8.71 1.80
C TYR A 12 -1.58 -9.23 2.94
N TYR A 13 -0.37 -9.67 2.61
CA TYR A 13 0.65 -10.03 3.59
C TYR A 13 1.61 -8.85 3.75
N ILE A 14 1.84 -8.44 4.98
CA ILE A 14 2.73 -7.31 5.29
C ILE A 14 3.95 -7.86 5.99
N GLY A 15 5.12 -7.71 5.35
CA GLY A 15 6.38 -8.11 5.96
C GLY A 15 6.85 -7.08 6.97
N ASN A 16 7.43 -7.55 8.07
CA ASN A 16 8.05 -6.71 9.09
C ASN A 16 7.13 -5.60 9.63
N LYS A 17 6.02 -6.02 10.22
CA LYS A 17 5.02 -5.10 10.77
C LYS A 17 5.54 -4.25 11.93
N LYS A 18 6.72 -4.55 12.46
CA LYS A 18 7.30 -3.79 13.57
C LYS A 18 7.82 -2.43 13.17
N GLU A 19 8.16 -2.24 11.89
CA GLU A 19 8.65 -0.95 11.44
C GLU A 19 7.58 0.11 11.56
N ASN A 20 8.00 1.32 11.92
CA ASN A 20 7.07 2.44 12.09
C ASN A 20 6.34 2.77 10.78
N PHE A 21 7.02 2.60 9.65
CA PHE A 21 6.44 2.90 8.34
C PHE A 21 5.69 1.72 7.73
N ALA A 22 5.55 0.61 8.46
CA ALA A 22 4.74 -0.52 7.99
C ALA A 22 3.26 -0.21 8.21
N PRO A 23 2.41 -0.46 7.20
CA PRO A 23 0.98 -0.28 7.40
C PRO A 23 0.41 -1.33 8.34
N ILE A 24 -0.67 -1.00 9.01
CA ILE A 24 -1.39 -1.98 9.82
C ILE A 24 -2.43 -2.75 9.02
N ASN A 25 -2.94 -2.12 7.96
CA ASN A 25 -3.87 -2.76 7.03
C ASN A 25 -3.60 -2.29 5.62
N VAL A 26 -3.78 -3.19 4.66
CA VAL A 26 -3.70 -2.87 3.24
C VAL A 26 -4.93 -3.48 2.57
N TYR A 27 -5.57 -2.71 1.70
CA TYR A 27 -6.71 -3.21 0.94
C TYR A 27 -6.82 -2.45 -0.38
N ASP A 28 -7.53 -3.02 -1.34
CA ASP A 28 -7.76 -2.36 -2.62
C ASP A 28 -9.20 -2.55 -3.07
N ASP A 29 -9.64 -1.66 -3.95
CA ASP A 29 -10.98 -1.72 -4.54
C ASP A 29 -10.92 -2.07 -6.04
N GLY A 30 -9.78 -2.55 -6.50
CA GLY A 30 -9.56 -2.89 -7.90
C GLY A 30 -8.94 -1.75 -8.71
N GLU A 31 -8.99 -0.53 -8.20
CA GLU A 31 -8.41 0.64 -8.87
C GLU A 31 -7.38 1.32 -7.97
N PHE A 32 -7.70 1.50 -6.71
CA PHE A 32 -6.83 2.13 -5.74
C PHE A 32 -6.41 1.14 -4.69
N THR A 33 -5.17 1.27 -4.20
CA THR A 33 -4.68 0.54 -3.04
C THR A 33 -4.55 1.52 -1.88
N TYR A 34 -5.03 1.11 -0.71
CA TYR A 34 -5.07 1.92 0.49
C TYR A 34 -4.18 1.29 1.55
N PHE A 35 -3.37 2.11 2.20
CA PHE A 35 -2.46 1.66 3.25
C PHE A 35 -2.80 2.42 4.51
N LYS A 36 -3.40 1.73 5.47
CA LYS A 36 -3.70 2.33 6.79
C LYS A 36 -2.44 2.28 7.61
N MET A 37 -1.89 3.44 7.93
CA MET A 37 -0.63 3.55 8.66
C MET A 37 -0.86 3.60 10.17
N LYS A 38 0.20 3.30 10.92
CA LYS A 38 0.16 3.37 12.40
C LYS A 38 -0.06 4.80 12.84
N ARG A 39 -0.66 4.97 14.02
CA ARG A 39 -0.84 6.29 14.60
C ARG A 39 0.50 6.99 14.85
N SER A 40 1.53 6.22 15.17
CA SER A 40 2.88 6.72 15.41
C SER A 40 3.69 6.95 14.13
N PHE A 41 3.09 6.77 12.98
CA PHE A 41 3.72 6.92 11.67
C PHE A 41 4.34 8.31 11.53
N LYS A 42 5.62 8.35 11.14
CA LYS A 42 6.38 9.60 11.01
C LYS A 42 6.96 9.79 9.63
N ASP A 43 7.64 8.76 9.12
CA ASP A 43 8.43 8.88 7.90
C ASP A 43 7.63 8.37 6.71
N MET A 44 7.41 9.25 5.73
CA MET A 44 6.70 8.90 4.52
C MET A 44 7.55 7.94 3.70
N PRO A 45 7.09 6.71 3.46
CA PRO A 45 7.86 5.78 2.63
C PRO A 45 7.78 6.16 1.16
N VAL A 46 8.81 5.79 0.42
CA VAL A 46 8.73 5.75 -1.03
C VAL A 46 8.08 4.42 -1.39
N VAL A 47 7.07 4.47 -2.24
CA VAL A 47 6.28 3.30 -2.59
C VAL A 47 6.64 2.85 -3.99
N PHE A 48 7.03 1.57 -4.12
CA PHE A 48 7.30 0.95 -5.41
C PHE A 48 6.29 -0.17 -5.61
N MET A 49 5.81 -0.30 -6.83
CA MET A 49 4.92 -1.39 -7.19
C MET A 49 5.49 -2.17 -8.36
N GLN A 50 5.34 -3.49 -8.31
CA GLN A 50 5.83 -4.37 -9.35
C GLN A 50 4.94 -4.28 -10.59
N GLU A 51 5.58 -4.08 -11.74
CA GLU A 51 4.89 -4.08 -13.03
C GLU A 51 4.71 -5.51 -13.53
N VAL A 52 3.93 -5.65 -14.60
CA VAL A 52 3.65 -6.96 -15.20
C VAL A 52 4.95 -7.68 -15.62
N ASP A 53 5.96 -6.92 -16.03
CA ASP A 53 7.24 -7.47 -16.44
C ASP A 53 8.16 -7.84 -15.27
N GLY A 54 7.71 -7.63 -14.03
CA GLY A 54 8.48 -7.95 -12.84
C GLY A 54 9.31 -6.81 -12.29
N ASN A 55 9.48 -5.73 -13.04
CA ASN A 55 10.24 -4.57 -12.56
C ASN A 55 9.41 -3.76 -11.58
N PHE A 56 10.10 -3.14 -10.61
CA PHE A 56 9.45 -2.24 -9.64
C PHE A 56 9.60 -0.80 -10.12
N THR A 57 8.51 -0.05 -10.06
CA THR A 57 8.52 1.37 -10.39
C THR A 57 7.95 2.17 -9.24
N GLU A 58 8.51 3.36 -9.01
CA GLU A 58 7.99 4.25 -7.99
C GLU A 58 6.62 4.76 -8.43
N VAL A 59 5.68 4.83 -7.47
CA VAL A 59 4.32 5.30 -7.75
C VAL A 59 4.01 6.51 -6.88
N PRO A 60 3.25 7.46 -7.41
CA PRO A 60 2.84 8.63 -6.62
C PRO A 60 1.84 8.21 -5.55
N VAL A 61 1.94 8.84 -4.38
CA VAL A 61 1.09 8.55 -3.23
C VAL A 61 0.24 9.78 -2.93
N ASP A 62 -1.06 9.59 -2.84
CA ASP A 62 -1.99 10.61 -2.40
C ASP A 62 -1.99 10.61 -0.87
N VAL A 63 -1.60 11.74 -0.27
CA VAL A 63 -1.45 11.88 1.17
C VAL A 63 -2.54 12.75 1.78
N ASN A 64 -3.61 13.03 1.05
CA ASN A 64 -4.68 13.88 1.54
C ASN A 64 -5.31 13.34 2.83
N ASP A 65 -5.47 12.03 2.93
CA ASP A 65 -6.05 11.42 4.12
C ASP A 65 -5.09 11.48 5.31
N VAL A 66 -3.79 11.52 5.07
CA VAL A 66 -2.81 11.74 6.14
C VAL A 66 -2.96 13.15 6.69
N THR A 67 -3.06 14.13 5.80
CA THR A 67 -3.25 15.53 6.18
C THR A 67 -4.51 15.72 7.00
N ASN A 68 -5.56 14.96 6.70
CA ASN A 68 -6.83 15.03 7.40
C ASN A 68 -6.85 14.18 8.69
N GLY A 69 -5.72 13.58 9.06
CA GLY A 69 -5.60 12.81 10.29
C GLY A 69 -6.06 11.37 10.22
N ASN A 70 -6.38 10.87 9.04
CA ASN A 70 -6.87 9.49 8.88
C ASN A 70 -5.74 8.47 8.71
N ASN A 71 -4.51 8.93 8.48
CA ASN A 71 -3.32 8.09 8.34
C ASN A 71 -3.46 7.02 7.25
N ILE A 72 -4.08 7.39 6.12
CA ILE A 72 -4.23 6.48 4.99
C ILE A 72 -3.44 7.02 3.81
N LEU A 73 -2.54 6.19 3.28
CA LEU A 73 -1.88 6.45 2.01
C LEU A 73 -2.69 5.80 0.91
N LYS A 74 -2.83 6.48 -0.21
CA LYS A 74 -3.67 6.01 -1.32
C LYS A 74 -2.86 6.06 -2.60
N VAL A 75 -2.88 4.97 -3.37
CA VAL A 75 -2.17 4.85 -4.64
C VAL A 75 -3.16 4.38 -5.69
N ARG A 76 -3.20 5.07 -6.84
CA ARG A 76 -4.10 4.71 -7.93
C ARG A 76 -3.50 3.60 -8.78
N LYS A 77 -3.30 2.45 -8.16
CA LYS A 77 -2.77 1.27 -8.83
C LYS A 77 -2.96 0.06 -7.92
N VAL A 78 -3.13 -1.10 -8.53
CA VAL A 78 -3.16 -2.38 -7.82
C VAL A 78 -2.03 -3.23 -8.38
N SER A 79 -1.25 -3.86 -7.51
CA SER A 79 -0.08 -4.62 -7.93
C SER A 79 0.03 -5.91 -7.10
N LYS A 80 0.74 -6.87 -7.63
CA LYS A 80 1.00 -8.13 -6.95
C LYS A 80 1.96 -7.95 -5.77
N LYS A 81 2.98 -7.10 -5.95
CA LYS A 81 3.97 -6.83 -4.91
C LYS A 81 4.18 -5.33 -4.77
N ILE A 82 4.29 -4.92 -3.52
CA ILE A 82 4.48 -3.52 -3.17
C ILE A 82 5.68 -3.44 -2.23
N ARG A 83 6.50 -2.42 -2.42
CA ARG A 83 7.68 -2.21 -1.58
C ARG A 83 7.64 -0.81 -0.99
N PHE A 84 7.74 -0.74 0.34
CA PHE A 84 7.90 0.52 1.05
C PHE A 84 9.36 0.66 1.45
N THR A 85 9.94 1.83 1.19
CA THR A 85 11.33 2.10 1.52
C THR A 85 11.45 3.41 2.28
N VAL A 86 12.16 3.38 3.41
CA VAL A 86 12.53 4.56 4.19
C VAL A 86 14.02 4.44 4.49
N GLY A 87 14.83 5.32 3.89
CA GLY A 87 16.27 5.23 4.04
C GLY A 87 16.78 3.90 3.52
N LYS A 88 17.45 3.14 4.39
CA LYS A 88 17.99 1.83 4.03
C LYS A 88 17.06 0.69 4.39
N LYS A 89 15.91 0.99 4.98
CA LYS A 89 14.94 -0.02 5.41
C LYS A 89 13.90 -0.23 4.34
N THR A 90 13.55 -1.48 4.10
CA THR A 90 12.58 -1.87 3.10
C THR A 90 11.65 -2.92 3.66
N ILE A 91 10.35 -2.80 3.39
CA ILE A 91 9.39 -3.86 3.68
C ILE A 91 8.67 -4.23 2.40
N ASN A 92 8.24 -5.48 2.33
CA ASN A 92 7.50 -5.99 1.19
C ASN A 92 6.07 -6.30 1.60
N ILE A 93 5.14 -5.99 0.71
CA ILE A 93 3.72 -6.23 0.90
C ILE A 93 3.25 -7.04 -0.29
N ILE A 94 2.61 -8.17 -0.03
CA ILE A 94 2.22 -9.11 -1.07
C ILE A 94 0.69 -9.15 -1.16
N ASN A 95 0.18 -8.90 -2.36
CA ASN A 95 -1.24 -9.05 -2.66
C ASN A 95 -1.49 -10.53 -2.97
N GLN A 96 -2.05 -11.25 -2.01
CA GLN A 96 -2.23 -12.69 -2.12
C GLN A 96 -3.42 -13.06 -2.99
N ASN A 97 -4.20 -12.09 -3.41
CA ASN A 97 -5.39 -12.31 -4.23
C ASN A 97 -5.27 -11.66 -5.61
N TYR A 98 -4.06 -11.28 -6.01
CA TYR A 98 -3.86 -10.60 -7.29
C TYR A 98 -4.16 -11.53 -8.46
N GLY A 99 -4.96 -11.04 -9.40
CA GLY A 99 -5.29 -11.78 -10.61
C GLY A 99 -6.40 -12.83 -10.44
N ARG A 100 -7.10 -12.81 -9.34
CA ARG A 100 -8.19 -13.75 -9.08
C ARG A 100 -9.56 -13.10 -9.28
#